data_8c8c9a9d9fc87eb0caabf13dd60edaa4
#
_entry.id   8c8c9a9d9fc87eb0caabf13dd60edaa4
#
_cell.length_a   1.000
_cell.length_b   1.000
_cell.length_c   1.000
_cell.angle_alpha   90.00
_cell.angle_beta   90.00
_cell.angle_gamma   90.00
#
_symmetry.space_group_name_H-M   'P 1'
#
loop_
_entity.id
_entity.type
_entity.pdbx_description
1 polymer ?
#
loop_
_entity_poly.entity_id
_entity_poly.type
_entity_poly.pdbx_seq_one_letter_code
_entity_poly.pdbx_strand_id
1 'polypeptide(L)'
;VYNEKTIGENQPYGSECRQALDAMLAIGKRDGFVVHDENGYAGHIDIGDQEESFGILGHLDVVPVDSRGWDSDPFKVVQANGKLYGRGVADDKGPLIAGYYAAKIIHELNLPVKMKTRIIFGCDEERGSSCVEHYFTKNPYPSMGFTPDAEFPVVYGEKGIVRFHITGNVKKDGLIAMVAGDRVNIVPG
;
A
#
# COMPACT_ATOMS: atom_id res chain seq x y z
N VAL A 1 -5.45 6.10 -6.07
CA VAL A 1 -5.08 5.55 -7.38
C VAL A 1 -3.92 6.35 -7.95
N TYR A 2 -2.99 5.67 -8.60
CA TYR A 2 -1.93 6.33 -9.37
C TYR A 2 -2.49 7.28 -10.41
N ASN A 3 -1.90 8.46 -10.52
CA ASN A 3 -2.35 9.47 -11.48
C ASN A 3 -1.14 10.18 -12.12
N GLU A 4 -0.77 9.74 -13.31
CA GLU A 4 0.38 10.27 -14.05
C GLU A 4 0.27 11.77 -14.33
N LYS A 5 -0.95 12.30 -14.49
CA LYS A 5 -1.20 13.70 -14.82
C LYS A 5 -0.91 14.66 -13.64
N THR A 6 -0.82 14.12 -12.43
CA THR A 6 -0.60 14.90 -11.21
C THR A 6 0.74 14.59 -10.54
N ILE A 7 1.63 13.86 -11.25
CA ILE A 7 3.01 13.65 -10.79
C ILE A 7 3.73 15.00 -10.65
N GLY A 8 4.47 15.16 -9.58
CA GLY A 8 5.23 16.37 -9.29
C GLY A 8 6.22 16.18 -8.17
N GLU A 9 6.78 17.27 -7.70
CA GLU A 9 7.72 17.27 -6.59
C GLU A 9 7.03 16.68 -5.33
N ASN A 10 7.69 15.73 -4.67
CA ASN A 10 7.18 15.00 -3.50
C ASN A 10 5.83 14.27 -3.70
N GLN A 11 5.44 14.02 -4.94
CA GLN A 11 4.25 13.23 -5.30
C GLN A 11 4.49 12.37 -6.56
N PRO A 12 5.43 11.40 -6.49
CA PRO A 12 5.86 10.61 -7.64
C PRO A 12 4.76 9.72 -8.22
N TYR A 13 3.70 9.48 -7.47
CA TYR A 13 2.57 8.64 -7.87
C TYR A 13 1.27 9.43 -8.04
N GLY A 14 1.37 10.77 -8.02
CA GLY A 14 0.25 11.68 -8.20
C GLY A 14 -0.35 12.18 -6.88
N SER A 15 -1.23 13.17 -7.01
CA SER A 15 -1.79 13.92 -5.89
C SER A 15 -2.65 13.07 -4.95
N GLU A 16 -3.35 12.07 -5.48
CA GLU A 16 -4.24 11.21 -4.69
C GLU A 16 -3.43 10.28 -3.76
N CYS A 17 -2.31 9.74 -4.25
CA CYS A 17 -1.38 8.96 -3.43
C CYS A 17 -0.71 9.85 -2.37
N ARG A 18 -0.33 11.08 -2.75
CA ARG A 18 0.21 12.07 -1.81
C ARG A 18 -0.78 12.40 -0.69
N GLN A 19 -2.05 12.63 -1.00
CA GLN A 19 -3.09 12.89 0.00
C GLN A 19 -3.27 11.71 0.98
N ALA A 20 -3.22 10.48 0.48
CA ALA A 20 -3.30 9.29 1.34
C ALA A 20 -2.10 9.19 2.28
N LEU A 21 -0.90 9.48 1.78
CA LEU A 21 0.33 9.52 2.56
C LEU A 21 0.26 10.61 3.64
N ASP A 22 -0.16 11.81 3.27
CA ASP A 22 -0.32 12.93 4.23
C ASP A 22 -1.33 12.60 5.33
N ALA A 23 -2.44 11.94 4.97
CA ALA A 23 -3.45 11.54 5.94
C ALA A 23 -2.89 10.53 6.96
N MET A 24 -2.11 9.55 6.50
CA MET A 24 -1.49 8.56 7.40
C MET A 24 -0.43 9.20 8.30
N LEU A 25 0.41 10.06 7.76
CA LEU A 25 1.39 10.83 8.54
C LEU A 25 0.70 11.74 9.57
N ALA A 26 -0.43 12.35 9.21
CA ALA A 26 -1.21 13.18 10.12
C ALA A 26 -1.78 12.38 11.30
N ILE A 27 -2.17 11.12 11.08
CA ILE A 27 -2.62 10.22 12.17
C ILE A 27 -1.48 10.02 13.17
N GLY A 28 -0.27 9.69 12.71
CA GLY A 28 0.89 9.51 13.60
C GLY A 28 1.24 10.80 14.37
N LYS A 29 1.26 11.94 13.68
CA LYS A 29 1.50 13.25 14.31
C LYS A 29 0.45 13.60 15.36
N ARG A 30 -0.83 13.38 15.06
CA ARG A 30 -1.95 13.61 16.01
C ARG A 30 -1.76 12.82 17.30
N ASP A 31 -1.27 11.60 17.18
CA ASP A 31 -1.10 10.69 18.32
C ASP A 31 0.27 10.85 19.01
N GLY A 32 1.09 11.83 18.58
CA GLY A 32 2.37 12.19 19.22
C GLY A 32 3.55 11.31 18.82
N PHE A 33 3.43 10.50 17.77
CA PHE A 33 4.48 9.62 17.30
C PHE A 33 5.43 10.30 16.30
N VAL A 34 6.64 9.76 16.19
CA VAL A 34 7.62 10.19 15.19
C VAL A 34 7.15 9.72 13.82
N VAL A 35 7.11 10.64 12.86
CA VAL A 35 6.71 10.35 11.50
C VAL A 35 7.81 10.76 10.52
N HIS A 36 7.91 10.02 9.42
CA HIS A 36 8.86 10.29 8.35
C HIS A 36 8.17 10.19 6.99
N ASP A 37 8.46 11.16 6.13
CA ASP A 37 8.03 11.20 4.73
C ASP A 37 9.25 11.02 3.83
N GLU A 38 9.31 9.96 3.09
CA GLU A 38 10.38 9.71 2.12
C GLU A 38 9.99 10.28 0.76
N ASN A 39 9.98 11.62 0.68
CA ASN A 39 9.75 12.39 -0.56
C ASN A 39 8.49 11.98 -1.34
N GLY A 40 7.44 11.56 -0.64
CA GLY A 40 6.17 11.15 -1.25
C GLY A 40 6.15 9.75 -1.85
N TYR A 41 7.26 9.00 -1.82
CA TYR A 41 7.31 7.60 -2.23
C TYR A 41 6.65 6.69 -1.20
N ALA A 42 7.02 6.87 0.06
CA ALA A 42 6.55 6.11 1.19
C ALA A 42 6.71 6.93 2.47
N GLY A 43 6.18 6.43 3.56
CA GLY A 43 6.41 7.02 4.87
C GLY A 43 6.45 5.97 5.96
N HIS A 44 6.79 6.40 7.18
CA HIS A 44 6.64 5.55 8.34
C HIS A 44 6.22 6.34 9.59
N ILE A 45 5.68 5.58 10.55
CA ILE A 45 5.39 6.04 11.90
C ILE A 45 6.14 5.12 12.85
N ASP A 46 7.00 5.68 13.70
CA ASP A 46 7.69 4.96 14.76
C ASP A 46 6.91 5.09 16.08
N ILE A 47 6.55 3.97 16.69
CA ILE A 47 5.87 3.85 17.97
C ILE A 47 6.83 3.18 18.96
N GLY A 48 7.32 3.95 19.92
CA GLY A 48 8.39 3.55 20.84
C GLY A 48 9.72 4.21 20.49
N ASP A 49 10.72 4.02 21.35
CA ASP A 49 12.04 4.68 21.32
C ASP A 49 13.22 3.70 21.24
N GLN A 50 12.92 2.38 21.18
CA GLN A 50 13.95 1.35 21.08
C GLN A 50 14.76 1.51 19.77
N GLU A 51 16.02 1.06 19.80
CA GLU A 51 16.92 1.12 18.64
C GLU A 51 16.44 0.20 17.51
N GLU A 52 16.14 -1.06 17.86
CA GLU A 52 15.62 -2.04 16.90
C GLU A 52 14.14 -1.82 16.61
N SER A 53 13.72 -2.18 15.40
CA SER A 53 12.33 -2.05 14.99
C SER A 53 11.71 -3.37 14.53
N PHE A 54 10.43 -3.51 14.86
CA PHE A 54 9.51 -4.49 14.31
C PHE A 54 8.67 -3.79 13.24
N GLY A 55 8.74 -4.24 11.99
CA GLY A 55 8.07 -3.62 10.86
C GLY A 55 6.66 -4.15 10.64
N ILE A 56 5.71 -3.24 10.39
CA ILE A 56 4.41 -3.56 9.77
C ILE A 56 4.41 -2.81 8.45
N LEU A 57 4.47 -3.54 7.34
CA LEU A 57 4.55 -2.97 6.00
C LEU A 57 3.21 -3.10 5.28
N GLY A 58 2.66 -2.00 4.84
CA GLY A 58 1.44 -1.97 4.03
C GLY A 58 1.50 -0.89 2.95
N HIS A 59 0.37 -0.69 2.25
CA HIS A 59 0.31 0.29 1.19
C HIS A 59 -0.97 1.16 1.24
N LEU A 60 -0.90 2.30 0.60
CA LEU A 60 -1.96 3.31 0.57
C LEU A 60 -2.58 3.49 -0.81
N ASP A 61 -1.88 3.10 -1.85
CA ASP A 61 -2.42 3.11 -3.20
C ASP A 61 -3.47 2.01 -3.37
N VAL A 62 -4.25 2.13 -4.40
CA VAL A 62 -5.33 1.21 -4.73
C VAL A 62 -5.45 1.11 -6.24
N VAL A 63 -5.83 -0.06 -6.74
CA VAL A 63 -6.14 -0.27 -8.14
C VAL A 63 -7.34 0.57 -8.60
N PRO A 64 -7.37 0.98 -9.87
CA PRO A 64 -8.57 1.57 -10.45
C PRO A 64 -9.74 0.61 -10.40
N VAL A 65 -10.95 1.14 -10.49
CA VAL A 65 -12.18 0.33 -10.49
C VAL A 65 -13.04 0.67 -11.70
N ASP A 66 -13.71 -0.33 -12.22
CA ASP A 66 -14.92 -0.13 -13.01
C ASP A 66 -16.10 0.05 -12.04
N SER A 67 -16.75 1.20 -12.07
CA SER A 67 -17.87 1.49 -11.17
C SER A 67 -19.11 0.61 -11.43
N ARG A 68 -19.17 -0.05 -12.58
CA ARG A 68 -20.21 -1.06 -12.87
C ARG A 68 -20.03 -2.24 -11.92
N GLY A 69 -21.07 -2.59 -11.19
CA GLY A 69 -21.04 -3.67 -10.21
C GLY A 69 -20.72 -3.25 -8.77
N TRP A 70 -20.65 -1.95 -8.52
CA TRP A 70 -20.61 -1.39 -7.17
C TRP A 70 -21.97 -0.80 -6.81
N ASP A 71 -22.48 -1.13 -5.62
CA ASP A 71 -23.75 -0.58 -5.12
C ASP A 71 -23.60 0.86 -4.59
N SER A 72 -22.36 1.35 -4.45
CA SER A 72 -22.04 2.71 -4.00
C SER A 72 -20.77 3.21 -4.70
N ASP A 73 -20.46 4.50 -4.53
CA ASP A 73 -19.19 5.06 -5.02
C ASP A 73 -18.01 4.30 -4.38
N PRO A 74 -17.18 3.58 -5.16
CA PRO A 74 -16.11 2.75 -4.63
C PRO A 74 -15.05 3.53 -3.85
N PHE A 75 -14.90 4.84 -4.10
CA PHE A 75 -13.95 5.70 -3.40
C PHE A 75 -14.53 6.44 -2.19
N LYS A 76 -15.79 6.15 -1.82
CA LYS A 76 -16.41 6.63 -0.60
C LYS A 76 -16.73 5.46 0.32
N VAL A 77 -16.12 5.46 1.51
CA VAL A 77 -16.38 4.42 2.49
C VAL A 77 -17.83 4.47 2.94
N VAL A 78 -18.53 3.35 2.83
CA VAL A 78 -19.90 3.16 3.32
C VAL A 78 -19.87 2.16 4.47
N GLN A 79 -20.52 2.52 5.57
CA GLN A 79 -20.75 1.60 6.69
C GLN A 79 -22.18 1.07 6.62
N ALA A 80 -22.32 -0.24 6.48
CA ALA A 80 -23.61 -0.92 6.47
C ALA A 80 -23.49 -2.32 7.07
N ASN A 81 -24.51 -2.73 7.82
CA ASN A 81 -24.61 -4.08 8.41
C ASN A 81 -23.36 -4.51 9.21
N GLY A 82 -22.73 -3.59 9.93
CA GLY A 82 -21.51 -3.86 10.70
C GLY A 82 -20.25 -4.05 9.87
N LYS A 83 -20.27 -3.72 8.59
CA LYS A 83 -19.14 -3.80 7.66
C LYS A 83 -18.83 -2.44 7.04
N LEU A 84 -17.57 -2.28 6.60
CA LEU A 84 -17.13 -1.16 5.78
C LEU A 84 -16.97 -1.62 4.33
N TYR A 85 -17.48 -0.82 3.41
CA TYR A 85 -17.37 -1.06 1.97
C TYR A 85 -16.66 0.09 1.31
N GLY A 86 -15.74 -0.21 0.40
CA GLY A 86 -14.98 0.78 -0.36
C GLY A 86 -13.67 0.19 -0.90
N ARG A 87 -13.16 0.73 -1.99
CA ARG A 87 -11.87 0.36 -2.55
C ARG A 87 -10.75 0.73 -1.57
N GLY A 88 -9.89 -0.22 -1.20
CA GLY A 88 -8.82 -0.04 -0.23
C GLY A 88 -9.22 -0.29 1.23
N VAL A 89 -10.47 -0.69 1.50
CA VAL A 89 -10.91 -1.04 2.87
C VAL A 89 -10.28 -2.36 3.31
N ALA A 90 -10.28 -3.37 2.46
CA ALA A 90 -9.66 -4.67 2.75
C ALA A 90 -8.20 -4.74 2.29
N ASP A 91 -7.89 -4.08 1.19
CA ASP A 91 -6.60 -4.07 0.51
C ASP A 91 -6.14 -2.62 0.32
N ASP A 92 -5.23 -2.09 1.12
CA ASP A 92 -4.65 -2.65 2.36
C ASP A 92 -4.85 -1.68 3.55
N LYS A 93 -5.55 -0.53 3.32
CA LYS A 93 -5.70 0.52 4.36
C LYS A 93 -6.35 0.03 5.66
N GLY A 94 -7.31 -0.87 5.57
CA GLY A 94 -7.97 -1.42 6.76
C GLY A 94 -7.00 -2.25 7.61
N PRO A 95 -6.36 -3.29 7.08
CA PRO A 95 -5.35 -4.08 7.78
C PRO A 95 -4.18 -3.24 8.30
N LEU A 96 -3.66 -2.31 7.50
CA LEU A 96 -2.59 -1.38 7.92
C LEU A 96 -3.01 -0.54 9.13
N ILE A 97 -4.20 0.03 9.12
CA ILE A 97 -4.76 0.80 10.25
C ILE A 97 -5.00 -0.10 11.47
N ALA A 98 -5.43 -1.34 11.28
CA ALA A 98 -5.56 -2.30 12.38
C ALA A 98 -4.20 -2.57 13.04
N GLY A 99 -3.15 -2.76 12.24
CA GLY A 99 -1.78 -2.90 12.72
C GLY A 99 -1.29 -1.68 13.49
N TYR A 100 -1.56 -0.47 12.98
CA TYR A 100 -1.25 0.78 13.65
C TYR A 100 -1.93 0.87 15.03
N TYR A 101 -3.22 0.61 15.12
CA TYR A 101 -3.94 0.68 16.38
C TYR A 101 -3.53 -0.41 17.37
N ALA A 102 -3.17 -1.60 16.88
CA ALA A 102 -2.62 -2.65 17.75
C ALA A 102 -1.32 -2.19 18.41
N ALA A 103 -0.39 -1.62 17.65
CA ALA A 103 0.85 -1.07 18.18
C ALA A 103 0.60 0.12 19.13
N LYS A 104 -0.32 1.02 18.78
CA LYS A 104 -0.72 2.15 19.63
C LYS A 104 -1.28 1.68 20.97
N ILE A 105 -2.15 0.68 20.99
CA ILE A 105 -2.73 0.12 22.24
C ILE A 105 -1.61 -0.45 23.13
N ILE A 106 -0.66 -1.20 22.57
CA ILE A 106 0.49 -1.72 23.31
C ILE A 106 1.28 -0.58 23.96
N HIS A 107 1.51 0.49 23.22
CA HIS A 107 2.22 1.69 23.69
C HIS A 107 1.44 2.42 24.80
N GLU A 108 0.16 2.72 24.59
CA GLU A 108 -0.70 3.43 25.57
C GLU A 108 -0.90 2.67 26.87
N LEU A 109 -0.91 1.33 26.82
CA LEU A 109 -0.97 0.48 27.99
C LEU A 109 0.40 0.29 28.68
N ASN A 110 1.47 0.93 28.16
CA ASN A 110 2.83 0.81 28.65
C ASN A 110 3.28 -0.66 28.78
N LEU A 111 2.87 -1.52 27.85
CA LEU A 111 3.31 -2.90 27.85
C LEU A 111 4.80 -2.99 27.48
N PRO A 112 5.56 -3.88 28.14
CA PRO A 112 7.00 -4.01 27.87
C PRO A 112 7.22 -4.56 26.46
N VAL A 113 7.98 -3.82 25.64
CA VAL A 113 8.37 -4.23 24.29
C VAL A 113 9.89 -4.21 24.16
N LYS A 114 10.43 -5.10 23.32
CA LYS A 114 11.88 -5.16 23.03
C LYS A 114 12.26 -4.28 21.85
N MET A 115 11.33 -4.00 20.95
CA MET A 115 11.52 -3.22 19.73
C MET A 115 10.46 -2.16 19.64
N LYS A 116 10.78 -1.02 19.05
CA LYS A 116 9.74 -0.07 18.59
C LYS A 116 8.97 -0.69 17.43
N THR A 117 7.71 -0.32 17.26
CA THR A 117 6.97 -0.70 16.04
C THR A 117 7.12 0.38 15.00
N ARG A 118 7.58 0.01 13.82
CA ARG A 118 7.65 0.88 12.64
C ARG A 118 6.55 0.50 11.65
N ILE A 119 5.54 1.35 11.54
CA ILE A 119 4.49 1.19 10.53
C ILE A 119 4.98 1.84 9.25
N ILE A 120 5.27 1.06 8.23
CA ILE A 120 5.77 1.50 6.91
C ILE A 120 4.62 1.42 5.92
N PHE A 121 4.43 2.45 5.12
CA PHE A 121 3.35 2.49 4.12
C PHE A 121 3.84 3.09 2.81
N GLY A 122 3.72 2.29 1.75
CA GLY A 122 4.06 2.65 0.38
C GLY A 122 2.91 3.24 -0.41
N CYS A 123 3.21 3.81 -1.57
CA CYS A 123 2.23 4.45 -2.45
C CYS A 123 2.22 3.89 -3.88
N ASP A 124 2.82 2.71 -4.12
CA ASP A 124 2.94 2.09 -5.46
C ASP A 124 3.04 0.55 -5.39
N GLU A 125 2.40 -0.06 -4.39
CA GLU A 125 2.43 -1.52 -4.23
C GLU A 125 1.79 -2.20 -5.44
N GLU A 126 0.60 -1.75 -5.80
CA GLU A 126 -0.25 -2.29 -6.87
C GLU A 126 0.38 -2.23 -8.28
N ARG A 127 1.50 -1.56 -8.44
CA ARG A 127 2.20 -1.39 -9.71
C ARG A 127 3.63 -1.92 -9.72
N GLY A 128 4.07 -2.54 -8.62
CA GLY A 128 5.35 -3.21 -8.51
C GLY A 128 6.28 -2.69 -7.44
N SER A 129 5.75 -2.00 -6.43
CA SER A 129 6.43 -1.67 -5.16
C SER A 129 7.69 -0.79 -5.27
N SER A 130 7.80 0.03 -6.33
CA SER A 130 8.94 0.94 -6.50
C SER A 130 9.09 1.93 -5.33
N CYS A 131 8.00 2.22 -4.64
CA CYS A 131 7.96 3.03 -3.42
C CYS A 131 8.79 2.40 -2.28
N VAL A 132 8.65 1.09 -2.09
CA VAL A 132 9.34 0.34 -1.03
C VAL A 132 10.83 0.18 -1.39
N GLU A 133 11.15 -0.09 -2.65
CA GLU A 133 12.53 -0.12 -3.13
C GLU A 133 13.21 1.22 -2.84
N HIS A 134 12.59 2.35 -3.22
CA HIS A 134 13.11 3.68 -2.94
C HIS A 134 13.29 3.92 -1.44
N TYR A 135 12.28 3.60 -0.63
CA TYR A 135 12.31 3.79 0.81
C TYR A 135 13.50 3.10 1.47
N PHE A 136 13.76 1.84 1.15
CA PHE A 136 14.85 1.07 1.73
C PHE A 136 16.25 1.42 1.18
N THR A 137 16.36 2.26 0.17
CA THR A 137 17.66 2.86 -0.19
C THR A 137 18.11 3.93 0.82
N LYS A 138 17.20 4.49 1.62
CA LYS A 138 17.43 5.59 2.56
C LYS A 138 17.19 5.19 4.01
N ASN A 139 16.37 4.21 4.26
CA ASN A 139 15.96 3.81 5.59
C ASN A 139 16.39 2.37 5.89
N PRO A 140 16.77 2.05 7.15
CA PRO A 140 17.17 0.70 7.50
C PRO A 140 15.98 -0.26 7.48
N TYR A 141 16.25 -1.52 7.16
CA TYR A 141 15.28 -2.59 7.30
C TYR A 141 14.94 -2.81 8.78
N PRO A 142 13.67 -3.10 9.12
CA PRO A 142 13.33 -3.63 10.43
C PRO A 142 14.03 -4.97 10.69
N SER A 143 14.31 -5.29 11.97
CA SER A 143 14.92 -6.57 12.37
C SER A 143 14.04 -7.76 12.02
N MET A 144 12.73 -7.57 12.07
CA MET A 144 11.68 -8.50 11.64
C MET A 144 10.39 -7.73 11.38
N GLY A 145 9.39 -8.40 10.79
CA GLY A 145 8.11 -7.77 10.53
C GLY A 145 7.17 -8.67 9.76
N PHE A 146 6.02 -8.12 9.39
CA PHE A 146 5.04 -8.75 8.51
C PHE A 146 4.34 -7.69 7.65
N THR A 147 3.71 -8.15 6.59
CA THR A 147 2.70 -7.38 5.86
C THR A 147 1.31 -7.91 6.19
N PRO A 148 0.34 -7.05 6.52
CA PRO A 148 -1.04 -7.47 6.77
C PRO A 148 -1.84 -7.70 5.48
N ASP A 149 -1.23 -7.51 4.33
CA ASP A 149 -1.82 -7.58 3.00
C ASP A 149 -1.94 -9.02 2.49
N ALA A 150 -2.45 -9.92 3.34
CA ALA A 150 -2.69 -11.31 2.99
C ALA A 150 -3.75 -11.94 3.91
N GLU A 151 -4.29 -13.08 3.47
CA GLU A 151 -5.22 -13.88 4.26
C GLU A 151 -4.49 -14.78 5.27
N PHE A 152 -5.23 -15.22 6.32
CA PHE A 152 -4.76 -16.28 7.20
C PHE A 152 -4.90 -17.66 6.54
N PRO A 153 -3.99 -18.61 6.85
CA PRO A 153 -2.84 -18.54 7.75
C PRO A 153 -1.66 -17.75 7.15
N VAL A 154 -0.62 -17.58 7.98
CA VAL A 154 0.60 -16.85 7.58
C VAL A 154 1.19 -17.39 6.29
N VAL A 155 1.32 -16.53 5.28
CA VAL A 155 2.03 -16.79 4.03
C VAL A 155 3.52 -16.49 4.27
N TYR A 156 4.39 -17.48 4.07
CA TYR A 156 5.84 -17.34 4.30
C TYR A 156 6.67 -17.51 3.01
N GLY A 157 6.01 -17.68 1.88
CA GLY A 157 6.65 -17.79 0.59
C GLY A 157 5.66 -17.58 -0.55
N GLU A 158 6.11 -16.93 -1.59
CA GLU A 158 5.33 -16.62 -2.78
C GLU A 158 6.02 -17.09 -4.05
N LYS A 159 5.24 -17.28 -5.10
CA LYS A 159 5.77 -17.59 -6.43
C LYS A 159 6.33 -16.33 -7.08
N GLY A 160 7.45 -16.46 -7.76
CA GLY A 160 7.98 -15.39 -8.59
C GLY A 160 7.04 -15.03 -9.74
N ILE A 161 6.94 -13.75 -10.03
CA ILE A 161 6.18 -13.21 -11.17
C ILE A 161 7.16 -12.91 -12.30
N VAL A 162 6.89 -13.43 -13.50
CA VAL A 162 7.67 -13.12 -14.70
C VAL A 162 6.72 -12.49 -15.72
N ARG A 163 7.09 -11.30 -16.18
CA ARG A 163 6.38 -10.62 -17.27
C ARG A 163 7.16 -10.75 -18.56
N PHE A 164 6.49 -11.16 -19.62
CA PHE A 164 7.07 -11.29 -20.94
C PHE A 164 6.51 -10.22 -21.87
N HIS A 165 7.38 -9.59 -22.62
CA HIS A 165 7.01 -8.75 -23.76
C HIS A 165 7.41 -9.48 -25.04
N ILE A 166 6.44 -9.91 -25.82
CA ILE A 166 6.68 -10.62 -27.08
C ILE A 166 6.39 -9.66 -28.22
N THR A 167 7.40 -9.42 -29.05
CA THR A 167 7.27 -8.62 -30.26
C THR A 167 7.49 -9.49 -31.49
N GLY A 168 6.74 -9.24 -32.54
CA GLY A 168 6.88 -9.95 -33.78
C GLY A 168 6.36 -9.15 -34.98
N ASN A 169 6.90 -9.42 -36.18
CA ASN A 169 6.37 -8.84 -37.40
C ASN A 169 5.21 -9.71 -37.91
N VAL A 170 4.01 -9.11 -37.97
CA VAL A 170 2.82 -9.78 -38.49
C VAL A 170 2.65 -9.38 -39.97
N LYS A 171 2.49 -10.36 -40.86
CA LYS A 171 2.06 -10.09 -42.23
C LYS A 171 0.64 -9.52 -42.21
N LYS A 172 0.37 -8.58 -43.12
CA LYS A 172 -0.85 -7.74 -43.15
C LYS A 172 -2.15 -8.54 -43.06
N ASP A 173 -2.15 -9.79 -43.47
CA ASP A 173 -3.36 -10.66 -43.51
C ASP A 173 -3.39 -11.71 -42.41
N GLY A 174 -2.52 -11.63 -41.39
CA GLY A 174 -2.32 -12.69 -40.41
C GLY A 174 -2.86 -12.43 -39.00
N LEU A 175 -3.27 -11.21 -38.67
CA LEU A 175 -3.81 -10.90 -37.34
C LEU A 175 -5.31 -11.13 -37.30
N ILE A 176 -5.72 -12.15 -36.56
CA ILE A 176 -7.13 -12.55 -36.44
C ILE A 176 -7.78 -11.92 -35.20
N ALA A 177 -7.04 -11.83 -34.11
CA ALA A 177 -7.51 -11.19 -32.86
C ALA A 177 -6.34 -10.76 -32.01
N MET A 178 -6.52 -9.69 -31.23
CA MET A 178 -5.65 -9.29 -30.16
C MET A 178 -6.48 -9.09 -28.91
N VAL A 179 -6.10 -9.75 -27.83
CA VAL A 179 -6.66 -9.50 -26.49
C VAL A 179 -5.58 -8.80 -25.70
N ALA A 180 -5.87 -7.59 -25.25
CA ALA A 180 -4.98 -6.82 -24.40
C ALA A 180 -5.63 -6.58 -23.05
N GLY A 181 -4.91 -6.88 -21.99
CA GLY A 181 -5.27 -6.51 -20.62
C GLY A 181 -4.42 -5.34 -20.15
N ASP A 182 -4.94 -4.58 -19.21
CA ASP A 182 -4.15 -3.54 -18.55
C ASP A 182 -3.14 -4.16 -17.58
N ARG A 183 -2.17 -3.36 -17.12
CA ARG A 183 -1.09 -3.79 -16.22
C ARG A 183 -1.55 -4.11 -14.80
N VAL A 184 -2.82 -4.06 -14.53
CA VAL A 184 -3.38 -4.29 -13.21
C VAL A 184 -3.68 -5.77 -12.99
N ASN A 185 -3.50 -6.19 -11.79
CA ASN A 185 -3.67 -7.56 -11.29
C ASN A 185 -5.14 -8.03 -11.31
N ILE A 186 -5.98 -7.39 -12.10
CA ILE A 186 -7.41 -7.61 -12.15
C ILE A 186 -7.81 -7.91 -13.58
N VAL A 187 -8.73 -8.84 -13.68
CA VAL A 187 -9.39 -9.34 -14.88
C VAL A 187 -9.21 -8.44 -16.10
N PRO A 188 -8.66 -8.98 -17.21
CA PRO A 188 -8.64 -8.26 -18.48
C PRO A 188 -10.04 -7.75 -18.82
N GLY A 189 -10.13 -6.48 -19.13
CA GLY A 189 -11.36 -5.88 -19.64
C GLY A 189 -11.67 -6.33 -21.07
#